data_31d95bf2a28153443bd7c086c084a01d
#
_entry.id   31d95bf2a28153443bd7c086c084a01d
#
_cell.length_a   1.000
_cell.length_b   1.000
_cell.length_c   1.000
_cell.angle_alpha   90.00
_cell.angle_beta   90.00
_cell.angle_gamma   90.00
#
_symmetry.space_group_name_H-M   'P 1'
#
loop_
_entity.id
_entity.type
_entity.pdbx_description
1 polymer ?
#
loop_
_entity_poly.entity_id
_entity_poly.type
_entity_poly.pdbx_seq_one_letter_code
_entity_poly.pdbx_strand_id
1 'polypeptide(L)'
;MIVGMASPSAQPATRPPLSTAQSSAQQHPSPPLVVALSSRALFDFEAENLVFEAGDDRAYMQLQLQRLAQPAPPGVAFSLVKKLLAFNHGAAAGAAPQVEVVMLSRNDPASGLRVFRSCQHYGLAVERGVFTRGAPPWRYLQPLGAQLFLSVHAADVRAALDAGVPAARVAPQSPQASSAHPYELRIAFDGDAVLFSDEAERIYQQAGLQAFQAHELARAGTPLAAGPLKPLLLALRRLQAASQASGMHLRTALVTARSAPAHERAIRTLMDWDIEVDEAMFLGGLPKGAFLREFEPDFFFDDHPRHIANAAQHVPAGHVTHGALNPPAA
;
A
#
# COMPACT_ATOMS: atom_id res chain seq x y z
N MET A 1 -55.69 7.68 79.94
CA MET A 1 -54.82 6.50 80.11
C MET A 1 -54.98 5.60 78.85
N ILE A 2 -54.17 5.82 77.84
CA ILE A 2 -54.06 4.90 76.73
C ILE A 2 -52.56 4.92 76.31
N VAL A 3 -51.93 3.74 76.46
CA VAL A 3 -50.57 3.47 76.24
C VAL A 3 -50.32 3.29 74.70
N GLY A 4 -49.46 4.09 74.08
CA GLY A 4 -49.08 3.96 72.70
C GLY A 4 -47.91 3.00 72.59
N MET A 5 -48.10 1.92 71.82
CA MET A 5 -47.03 0.96 71.46
C MET A 5 -46.26 1.49 70.24
N ALA A 6 -44.98 1.67 70.43
CA ALA A 6 -44.02 1.99 69.33
C ALA A 6 -43.72 0.76 68.54
N SER A 7 -43.80 0.85 67.19
CA SER A 7 -43.34 -0.17 66.27
C SER A 7 -41.85 0.05 65.96
N PRO A 8 -41.02 -1.01 65.77
CA PRO A 8 -39.63 -0.87 65.46
C PRO A 8 -39.40 -0.56 63.96
N SER A 9 -38.58 0.45 63.73
CA SER A 9 -38.10 0.88 62.40
C SER A 9 -37.21 -0.18 61.76
N ALA A 10 -37.56 -0.63 60.55
CA ALA A 10 -36.76 -1.49 59.71
C ALA A 10 -35.58 -0.69 59.09
N GLN A 11 -34.37 -1.15 59.31
CA GLN A 11 -33.18 -0.66 58.62
C GLN A 11 -33.19 -1.08 57.14
N PRO A 12 -32.78 -0.23 56.18
CA PRO A 12 -32.63 -0.63 54.78
C PRO A 12 -31.38 -1.48 54.61
N ALA A 13 -31.56 -2.64 53.97
CA ALA A 13 -30.48 -3.56 53.59
C ALA A 13 -29.54 -2.90 52.57
N THR A 14 -28.25 -2.80 52.92
CA THR A 14 -27.17 -2.39 52.01
C THR A 14 -26.96 -3.44 50.95
N ARG A 15 -27.21 -3.07 49.68
CA ARG A 15 -26.86 -3.85 48.51
C ARG A 15 -25.33 -3.91 48.38
N PRO A 16 -24.71 -5.07 48.08
CA PRO A 16 -23.28 -5.14 47.78
C PRO A 16 -22.99 -4.43 46.47
N PRO A 17 -21.81 -3.82 46.29
CA PRO A 17 -21.44 -3.16 45.06
C PRO A 17 -21.34 -4.18 43.95
N LEU A 18 -21.99 -3.89 42.81
CA LEU A 18 -21.83 -4.63 41.55
C LEU A 18 -20.33 -4.56 41.16
N SER A 19 -19.68 -5.72 41.24
CA SER A 19 -18.35 -5.93 40.65
C SER A 19 -18.41 -5.62 39.14
N THR A 20 -17.86 -4.50 38.73
CA THR A 20 -17.56 -4.23 37.34
C THR A 20 -16.47 -5.21 36.91
N ALA A 21 -16.89 -6.40 36.43
CA ALA A 21 -16.03 -7.23 35.64
C ALA A 21 -15.63 -6.44 34.39
N GLN A 22 -14.47 -5.82 34.43
CA GLN A 22 -13.82 -5.32 33.23
C GLN A 22 -13.62 -6.54 32.31
N SER A 23 -14.51 -6.67 31.32
CA SER A 23 -14.32 -7.54 30.19
C SER A 23 -13.04 -7.08 29.50
N SER A 24 -11.92 -7.73 29.80
CA SER A 24 -10.73 -7.67 28.97
C SER A 24 -11.11 -8.33 27.64
N ALA A 25 -11.65 -7.52 26.73
CA ALA A 25 -11.79 -7.92 25.34
C ALA A 25 -10.38 -8.35 24.90
N GLN A 26 -10.20 -9.64 24.71
CA GLN A 26 -9.01 -10.17 24.09
C GLN A 26 -8.92 -9.51 22.72
N GLN A 27 -8.06 -8.51 22.61
CA GLN A 27 -7.71 -7.91 21.33
C GLN A 27 -7.00 -9.00 20.53
N HIS A 28 -7.72 -9.68 19.65
CA HIS A 28 -7.10 -10.51 18.64
C HIS A 28 -6.12 -9.63 17.87
N PRO A 29 -4.86 -10.01 17.75
CA PRO A 29 -3.89 -9.22 17.01
C PRO A 29 -4.42 -9.01 15.60
N SER A 30 -4.39 -7.75 15.14
CA SER A 30 -4.78 -7.44 13.77
C SER A 30 -3.91 -8.24 12.80
N PRO A 31 -4.46 -8.76 11.69
CA PRO A 31 -3.66 -9.50 10.72
C PRO A 31 -2.55 -8.59 10.18
N PRO A 32 -1.37 -9.16 9.87
CA PRO A 32 -0.26 -8.38 9.32
C PRO A 32 -0.61 -7.73 7.99
N LEU A 33 0.03 -6.60 7.68
CA LEU A 33 0.05 -6.07 6.33
C LEU A 33 0.91 -6.99 5.46
N VAL A 34 0.28 -7.73 4.54
CA VAL A 34 0.99 -8.62 3.62
C VAL A 34 1.23 -7.93 2.29
N VAL A 35 2.51 -7.78 1.93
CA VAL A 35 2.95 -7.19 0.67
C VAL A 35 3.59 -8.25 -0.21
N ALA A 36 3.01 -8.50 -1.38
CA ALA A 36 3.55 -9.42 -2.37
C ALA A 36 4.34 -8.65 -3.45
N LEU A 37 5.51 -9.17 -3.84
CA LEU A 37 6.36 -8.54 -4.85
C LEU A 37 6.89 -9.53 -5.88
N SER A 38 6.98 -9.09 -7.14
CA SER A 38 7.80 -9.78 -8.12
C SER A 38 9.29 -9.57 -7.85
N SER A 39 10.14 -10.51 -8.23
CA SER A 39 11.60 -10.41 -8.02
C SER A 39 12.19 -9.11 -8.58
N ARG A 40 11.76 -8.69 -9.77
CA ARG A 40 12.22 -7.46 -10.43
C ARG A 40 11.64 -6.17 -9.82
N ALA A 41 10.62 -6.25 -9.00
CA ALA A 41 10.15 -5.09 -8.23
C ALA A 41 11.08 -4.82 -7.03
N LEU A 42 11.57 -5.90 -6.39
CA LEU A 42 12.43 -5.81 -5.20
C LEU A 42 13.90 -5.62 -5.55
N PHE A 43 14.39 -6.30 -6.59
CA PHE A 43 15.78 -6.25 -7.01
C PHE A 43 15.92 -5.87 -8.49
N ASP A 44 17.04 -5.23 -8.83
CA ASP A 44 17.40 -4.97 -10.21
C ASP A 44 17.96 -6.25 -10.85
N PHE A 45 17.20 -6.81 -11.77
CA PHE A 45 17.55 -7.96 -12.61
C PHE A 45 17.49 -7.61 -14.11
N GLU A 46 17.64 -6.34 -14.46
CA GLU A 46 17.48 -5.93 -15.87
C GLU A 46 18.51 -6.57 -16.78
N ALA A 47 19.76 -6.70 -16.32
CA ALA A 47 20.82 -7.37 -17.10
C ALA A 47 20.51 -8.85 -17.36
N GLU A 48 19.98 -9.54 -16.36
CA GLU A 48 19.56 -10.94 -16.47
C GLU A 48 18.28 -11.10 -17.28
N ASN A 49 17.37 -10.13 -17.19
CA ASN A 49 16.11 -10.15 -17.93
C ASN A 49 16.32 -10.08 -19.45
N LEU A 50 17.37 -9.43 -19.92
CA LEU A 50 17.72 -9.43 -21.35
C LEU A 50 17.95 -10.85 -21.88
N VAL A 51 18.53 -11.75 -21.06
CA VAL A 51 18.72 -13.16 -21.41
C VAL A 51 17.38 -13.89 -21.48
N PHE A 52 16.47 -13.60 -20.54
CA PHE A 52 15.12 -14.16 -20.53
C PHE A 52 14.30 -13.71 -21.75
N GLU A 53 14.35 -12.44 -22.11
CA GLU A 53 13.64 -11.87 -23.27
C GLU A 53 14.18 -12.40 -24.60
N ALA A 54 15.44 -12.83 -24.66
CA ALA A 54 16.00 -13.53 -25.81
C ALA A 54 15.43 -14.96 -25.98
N GLY A 55 14.53 -15.42 -25.10
CA GLY A 55 13.82 -16.69 -25.21
C GLY A 55 14.60 -17.90 -24.68
N ASP A 56 15.64 -17.71 -23.88
CA ASP A 56 16.44 -18.79 -23.30
C ASP A 56 16.26 -18.88 -21.77
N ASP A 57 15.14 -19.47 -21.35
CA ASP A 57 14.84 -19.71 -19.92
C ASP A 57 15.94 -20.53 -19.22
N ARG A 58 16.60 -21.42 -19.94
CA ARG A 58 17.66 -22.26 -19.39
C ARG A 58 18.92 -21.46 -19.14
N ALA A 59 19.32 -20.60 -20.08
CA ALA A 59 20.45 -19.69 -19.90
C ALA A 59 20.19 -18.68 -18.79
N TYR A 60 18.96 -18.16 -18.68
CA TYR A 60 18.56 -17.31 -17.56
C TYR A 60 18.72 -18.02 -16.20
N MET A 61 18.19 -19.23 -16.05
CA MET A 61 18.36 -20.04 -14.83
C MET A 61 19.84 -20.29 -14.52
N GLN A 62 20.64 -20.69 -15.51
CA GLN A 62 22.08 -20.93 -15.33
C GLN A 62 22.82 -19.66 -14.89
N LEU A 63 22.51 -18.50 -15.48
CA LEU A 63 23.09 -17.22 -15.09
C LEU A 63 22.75 -16.86 -13.64
N GLN A 64 21.52 -17.08 -13.20
CA GLN A 64 21.11 -16.85 -11.82
C GLN A 64 21.87 -17.77 -10.85
N LEU A 65 22.07 -19.04 -11.21
CA LEU A 65 22.84 -20.00 -10.39
C LEU A 65 24.33 -19.66 -10.35
N GLN A 66 24.92 -19.22 -11.46
CA GLN A 66 26.32 -18.77 -11.49
C GLN A 66 26.55 -17.55 -10.61
N ARG A 67 25.56 -16.64 -10.56
CA ARG A 67 25.60 -15.43 -9.73
C ARG A 67 25.02 -15.62 -8.33
N LEU A 68 24.79 -16.84 -7.89
CA LEU A 68 24.11 -17.15 -6.64
C LEU A 68 24.78 -16.56 -5.38
N ALA A 69 26.12 -16.40 -5.42
CA ALA A 69 26.89 -15.77 -4.35
C ALA A 69 26.96 -14.23 -4.46
N GLN A 70 26.45 -13.66 -5.56
CA GLN A 70 26.42 -12.22 -5.78
C GLN A 70 25.02 -11.69 -5.46
N PRO A 71 24.85 -10.89 -4.40
CA PRO A 71 23.57 -10.28 -4.11
C PRO A 71 23.08 -9.45 -5.30
N ALA A 72 21.80 -9.55 -5.60
CA ALA A 72 21.21 -8.72 -6.65
C ALA A 72 21.15 -7.25 -6.16
N PRO A 73 21.42 -6.25 -7.02
CA PRO A 73 21.29 -4.86 -6.63
C PRO A 73 19.87 -4.51 -6.20
N PRO A 74 19.68 -3.54 -5.27
CA PRO A 74 18.37 -3.04 -4.89
C PRO A 74 17.56 -2.55 -6.10
N GLY A 75 16.31 -2.99 -6.19
CA GLY A 75 15.33 -2.51 -7.17
C GLY A 75 14.48 -1.36 -6.63
N VAL A 76 13.53 -0.91 -7.44
CA VAL A 76 12.71 0.29 -7.17
C VAL A 76 11.92 0.21 -5.86
N ALA A 77 11.36 -0.96 -5.51
CA ALA A 77 10.59 -1.14 -4.29
C ALA A 77 11.46 -1.50 -3.05
N PHE A 78 12.79 -1.50 -3.17
CA PHE A 78 13.67 -1.97 -2.10
C PHE A 78 13.55 -1.14 -0.82
N SER A 79 13.58 0.20 -0.92
CA SER A 79 13.45 1.10 0.24
C SER A 79 12.08 0.93 0.91
N LEU A 80 11.01 0.90 0.12
CA LEU A 80 9.66 0.62 0.61
C LEU A 80 9.61 -0.66 1.45
N VAL A 81 10.14 -1.77 0.91
CA VAL A 81 10.15 -3.07 1.60
C VAL A 81 10.99 -3.04 2.87
N LYS A 82 12.19 -2.47 2.81
CA LYS A 82 13.08 -2.35 3.96
C LYS A 82 12.43 -1.58 5.10
N LYS A 83 11.79 -0.45 4.80
CA LYS A 83 11.11 0.39 5.80
C LYS A 83 9.82 -0.26 6.30
N LEU A 84 9.05 -0.94 5.44
CA LEU A 84 7.88 -1.72 5.88
C LEU A 84 8.28 -2.82 6.86
N LEU A 85 9.32 -3.60 6.59
CA LEU A 85 9.80 -4.63 7.49
C LEU A 85 10.36 -4.06 8.82
N ALA A 86 10.84 -2.82 8.81
CA ALA A 86 11.32 -2.15 10.02
C ALA A 86 10.19 -1.87 11.04
N PHE A 87 8.92 -1.85 10.63
CA PHE A 87 7.78 -1.81 11.56
C PHE A 87 7.69 -3.03 12.47
N ASN A 88 8.35 -4.14 12.14
CA ASN A 88 8.43 -5.32 12.99
C ASN A 88 9.48 -5.19 14.12
N HIS A 89 10.33 -4.16 14.10
CA HIS A 89 11.36 -3.98 15.11
C HIS A 89 10.73 -3.62 16.47
N GLY A 90 11.36 -4.06 17.55
CA GLY A 90 10.88 -3.80 18.90
C GLY A 90 9.67 -4.63 19.34
N ALA A 91 9.15 -5.52 18.50
CA ALA A 91 8.11 -6.45 18.90
C ALA A 91 8.63 -7.45 19.94
N ALA A 92 7.78 -7.86 20.88
CA ALA A 92 8.12 -8.86 21.88
C ALA A 92 8.50 -10.19 21.20
N ALA A 93 9.42 -10.93 21.82
CA ALA A 93 9.79 -12.25 21.30
C ALA A 93 8.57 -13.16 21.16
N GLY A 94 8.37 -13.71 19.95
CA GLY A 94 7.21 -14.58 19.63
C GLY A 94 5.94 -13.81 19.25
N ALA A 95 5.94 -12.48 19.22
CA ALA A 95 4.82 -11.73 18.68
C ALA A 95 4.67 -11.96 17.16
N ALA A 96 3.42 -11.97 16.67
CA ALA A 96 3.16 -12.03 15.24
C ALA A 96 3.71 -10.75 14.56
N PRO A 97 4.29 -10.86 13.34
CA PRO A 97 4.77 -9.70 12.60
C PRO A 97 3.63 -8.76 12.25
N GLN A 98 3.89 -7.45 12.26
CA GLN A 98 2.94 -6.44 11.79
C GLN A 98 2.93 -6.33 10.27
N VAL A 99 4.08 -6.60 9.64
CA VAL A 99 4.26 -6.60 8.20
C VAL A 99 4.88 -7.92 7.77
N GLU A 100 4.37 -8.47 6.70
CA GLU A 100 4.95 -9.62 6.03
C GLU A 100 5.19 -9.30 4.56
N VAL A 101 6.35 -9.69 4.06
CA VAL A 101 6.71 -9.55 2.66
C VAL A 101 6.86 -10.93 2.02
N VAL A 102 6.19 -11.14 0.90
CA VAL A 102 6.15 -12.43 0.19
C VAL A 102 6.62 -12.24 -1.26
N MET A 103 7.53 -13.10 -1.69
CA MET A 103 7.92 -13.13 -3.11
C MET A 103 6.84 -13.81 -3.94
N LEU A 104 6.37 -13.14 -5.00
CA LEU A 104 5.38 -13.68 -5.92
C LEU A 104 5.84 -13.42 -7.37
N SER A 105 6.53 -14.38 -7.96
CA SER A 105 7.30 -14.16 -9.18
C SER A 105 7.04 -15.23 -10.25
N ARG A 106 7.13 -14.80 -11.51
CA ARG A 106 7.12 -15.68 -12.68
C ARG A 106 8.43 -16.48 -12.87
N ASN A 107 9.45 -16.19 -12.08
CA ASN A 107 10.71 -16.94 -12.14
C ASN A 107 10.49 -18.43 -11.86
N ASP A 108 11.45 -19.25 -12.29
CA ASP A 108 11.54 -20.64 -11.85
C ASP A 108 12.06 -20.74 -10.40
N PRO A 109 11.79 -21.84 -9.68
CA PRO A 109 12.21 -21.98 -8.28
C PRO A 109 13.75 -21.92 -8.08
N ALA A 110 14.57 -22.36 -9.05
CA ALA A 110 16.01 -22.31 -8.91
C ALA A 110 16.54 -20.87 -8.99
N SER A 111 16.00 -20.06 -9.89
CA SER A 111 16.27 -18.61 -9.94
C SER A 111 15.82 -17.90 -8.67
N GLY A 112 14.78 -18.40 -8.00
CA GLY A 112 14.29 -17.91 -6.70
C GLY A 112 15.31 -18.01 -5.58
N LEU A 113 16.29 -18.93 -5.67
CA LEU A 113 17.35 -19.06 -4.65
C LEU A 113 18.19 -17.77 -4.52
N ARG A 114 18.54 -17.14 -5.64
CA ARG A 114 19.31 -15.89 -5.61
C ARG A 114 18.50 -14.75 -4.99
N VAL A 115 17.19 -14.72 -5.21
CA VAL A 115 16.29 -13.74 -4.59
C VAL A 115 16.33 -13.88 -3.07
N PHE A 116 16.13 -15.08 -2.52
CA PHE A 116 16.17 -15.31 -1.07
C PHE A 116 17.55 -15.04 -0.47
N ARG A 117 18.64 -15.43 -1.16
CA ARG A 117 20.01 -15.09 -0.71
C ARG A 117 20.26 -13.60 -0.70
N SER A 118 19.74 -12.87 -1.69
CA SER A 118 19.83 -11.41 -1.70
C SER A 118 19.04 -10.80 -0.53
N CYS A 119 17.83 -11.31 -0.24
CA CYS A 119 17.09 -10.89 0.95
C CYS A 119 17.89 -11.12 2.23
N GLN A 120 18.50 -12.28 2.41
CA GLN A 120 19.35 -12.59 3.57
C GLN A 120 20.56 -11.65 3.66
N HIS A 121 21.24 -11.37 2.55
CA HIS A 121 22.38 -10.46 2.50
C HIS A 121 22.01 -9.05 2.98
N TYR A 122 20.84 -8.55 2.60
CA TYR A 122 20.35 -7.21 2.98
C TYR A 122 19.57 -7.19 4.32
N GLY A 123 19.48 -8.32 5.01
CA GLY A 123 18.75 -8.42 6.28
C GLY A 123 17.24 -8.23 6.14
N LEU A 124 16.66 -8.52 4.96
CA LEU A 124 15.23 -8.48 4.74
C LEU A 124 14.60 -9.81 5.19
N ALA A 125 13.68 -9.73 6.15
CA ALA A 125 12.93 -10.90 6.66
C ALA A 125 11.83 -11.32 5.65
N VAL A 126 12.27 -11.91 4.52
CA VAL A 126 11.40 -12.46 3.48
C VAL A 126 11.55 -13.97 3.47
N GLU A 127 10.56 -14.68 4.00
CA GLU A 127 10.65 -16.12 4.25
C GLU A 127 9.75 -16.93 3.32
N ARG A 128 8.67 -16.33 2.80
CA ARG A 128 7.70 -17.00 1.93
C ARG A 128 7.83 -16.55 0.47
N GLY A 129 7.61 -17.47 -0.45
CA GLY A 129 7.59 -17.13 -1.87
C GLY A 129 6.91 -18.18 -2.73
N VAL A 130 6.33 -17.73 -3.84
CA VAL A 130 5.72 -18.55 -4.89
C VAL A 130 6.41 -18.20 -6.21
N PHE A 131 6.95 -19.23 -6.87
CA PHE A 131 7.64 -19.13 -8.16
C PHE A 131 6.93 -20.01 -9.17
N THR A 132 6.49 -19.45 -10.30
CA THR A 132 5.49 -20.09 -11.17
C THR A 132 6.01 -20.48 -12.55
N ARG A 133 7.32 -20.32 -12.81
CA ARG A 133 7.97 -20.66 -14.10
C ARG A 133 7.16 -20.12 -15.29
N GLY A 134 7.01 -18.80 -15.36
CA GLY A 134 6.32 -18.10 -16.44
C GLY A 134 4.79 -17.99 -16.29
N ALA A 135 4.14 -18.87 -15.52
CA ALA A 135 2.69 -18.78 -15.32
C ALA A 135 2.31 -17.54 -14.51
N PRO A 136 1.12 -16.92 -14.76
CA PRO A 136 0.64 -15.78 -14.00
C PRO A 136 0.47 -16.11 -12.52
N PRO A 137 1.17 -15.38 -11.60
CA PRO A 137 1.17 -15.72 -10.18
C PRO A 137 0.02 -15.07 -9.38
N TRP A 138 -0.70 -14.09 -9.93
CA TRP A 138 -1.70 -13.27 -9.23
C TRP A 138 -2.77 -14.08 -8.48
N ARG A 139 -3.11 -15.29 -8.96
CA ARG A 139 -4.09 -16.19 -8.31
C ARG A 139 -3.71 -16.59 -6.87
N TYR A 140 -2.46 -16.44 -6.49
CA TYR A 140 -1.99 -16.74 -5.13
C TYR A 140 -2.09 -15.56 -4.17
N LEU A 141 -2.47 -14.36 -4.64
CA LEU A 141 -2.59 -13.17 -3.80
C LEU A 141 -3.63 -13.34 -2.69
N GLN A 142 -4.81 -13.86 -3.03
CA GLN A 142 -5.87 -14.10 -2.03
C GLN A 142 -5.47 -15.16 -0.99
N PRO A 143 -4.97 -16.36 -1.35
CA PRO A 143 -4.47 -17.34 -0.38
C PRO A 143 -3.34 -16.82 0.51
N LEU A 144 -2.52 -15.87 0.00
CA LEU A 144 -1.47 -15.23 0.78
C LEU A 144 -2.00 -14.11 1.69
N GLY A 145 -3.24 -13.69 1.52
CA GLY A 145 -3.81 -12.53 2.23
C GLY A 145 -3.15 -11.20 1.82
N ALA A 146 -2.65 -11.11 0.58
CA ALA A 146 -1.93 -9.93 0.10
C ALA A 146 -2.84 -8.70 0.04
N GLN A 147 -2.35 -7.59 0.58
CA GLN A 147 -3.02 -6.28 0.61
C GLN A 147 -2.33 -5.25 -0.29
N LEU A 148 -1.18 -5.61 -0.85
CA LEU A 148 -0.49 -4.88 -1.91
C LEU A 148 0.26 -5.88 -2.79
N PHE A 149 0.20 -5.70 -4.10
CA PHE A 149 1.02 -6.42 -5.05
C PHE A 149 1.81 -5.47 -5.95
N LEU A 150 3.13 -5.60 -5.96
CA LEU A 150 4.03 -4.83 -6.82
C LEU A 150 4.71 -5.74 -7.83
N SER A 151 4.51 -5.46 -9.11
CA SER A 151 5.09 -6.25 -10.20
C SER A 151 5.52 -5.36 -11.36
N VAL A 152 6.48 -5.81 -12.14
CA VAL A 152 6.83 -5.17 -13.43
C VAL A 152 5.91 -5.63 -14.58
N HIS A 153 5.12 -6.68 -14.38
CA HIS A 153 4.23 -7.24 -15.39
C HIS A 153 2.84 -6.61 -15.33
N ALA A 154 2.48 -5.82 -16.34
CA ALA A 154 1.20 -5.11 -16.40
C ALA A 154 -0.01 -6.05 -16.32
N ALA A 155 0.03 -7.20 -17.00
CA ALA A 155 -1.07 -8.16 -17.01
C ALA A 155 -1.34 -8.76 -15.60
N ASP A 156 -0.29 -9.03 -14.82
CA ASP A 156 -0.44 -9.54 -13.44
C ASP A 156 -1.00 -8.48 -12.50
N VAL A 157 -0.57 -7.22 -12.66
CA VAL A 157 -1.10 -6.09 -11.89
C VAL A 157 -2.57 -5.87 -12.20
N ARG A 158 -2.95 -5.89 -13.49
CA ARG A 158 -4.34 -5.76 -13.90
C ARG A 158 -5.22 -6.85 -13.29
N ALA A 159 -4.80 -8.11 -13.42
CA ALA A 159 -5.54 -9.24 -12.88
C ALA A 159 -5.65 -9.18 -11.34
N ALA A 160 -4.63 -8.65 -10.64
CA ALA A 160 -4.70 -8.43 -9.20
C ALA A 160 -5.75 -7.38 -8.84
N LEU A 161 -5.76 -6.23 -9.55
CA LEU A 161 -6.76 -5.17 -9.36
C LEU A 161 -8.18 -5.66 -9.65
N ASP A 162 -8.37 -6.42 -10.72
CA ASP A 162 -9.66 -7.02 -11.09
C ASP A 162 -10.13 -8.05 -10.05
N ALA A 163 -9.20 -8.70 -9.35
CA ALA A 163 -9.47 -9.59 -8.21
C ALA A 163 -9.66 -8.84 -6.88
N GLY A 164 -9.67 -7.50 -6.87
CA GLY A 164 -9.86 -6.66 -5.69
C GLY A 164 -8.63 -6.51 -4.79
N VAL A 165 -7.45 -6.88 -5.26
CA VAL A 165 -6.19 -6.69 -4.52
C VAL A 165 -5.50 -5.42 -4.99
N PRO A 166 -5.20 -4.45 -4.08
CA PRO A 166 -4.40 -3.28 -4.40
C PRO A 166 -3.10 -3.66 -5.11
N ALA A 167 -2.84 -3.09 -6.28
CA ALA A 167 -1.65 -3.44 -7.05
C ALA A 167 -1.15 -2.27 -7.90
N ALA A 168 0.17 -2.26 -8.18
CA ALA A 168 0.78 -1.31 -9.10
C ALA A 168 1.92 -1.94 -9.91
N ARG A 169 2.03 -1.52 -11.17
CA ARG A 169 3.16 -1.86 -12.03
C ARG A 169 4.32 -0.93 -11.69
N VAL A 170 5.38 -1.50 -11.14
CA VAL A 170 6.60 -0.75 -10.84
C VAL A 170 7.20 -0.19 -12.13
N ALA A 171 7.61 1.06 -12.11
CA ALA A 171 8.35 1.70 -13.21
C ALA A 171 9.86 1.44 -13.03
N PRO A 172 10.47 0.52 -13.79
CA PRO A 172 11.83 0.04 -13.53
C PRO A 172 12.90 1.14 -13.66
N GLN A 173 12.62 2.18 -14.43
CA GLN A 173 13.52 3.32 -14.65
C GLN A 173 13.49 4.34 -13.49
N SER A 174 12.67 4.15 -12.47
CA SER A 174 12.62 5.04 -11.31
C SER A 174 13.94 5.02 -10.53
N PRO A 175 14.39 6.16 -9.98
CA PRO A 175 15.52 6.18 -9.06
C PRO A 175 15.20 5.44 -7.76
N GLN A 176 16.22 5.17 -6.96
CA GLN A 176 16.04 4.72 -5.59
C GLN A 176 15.44 5.85 -4.74
N ALA A 177 14.68 5.48 -3.70
CA ALA A 177 14.16 6.44 -2.74
C ALA A 177 15.30 7.13 -1.97
N SER A 178 15.04 8.35 -1.51
CA SER A 178 15.95 9.09 -0.66
C SER A 178 16.29 8.33 0.63
N SER A 179 17.55 8.38 1.06
CA SER A 179 17.99 7.85 2.34
C SER A 179 17.89 8.86 3.49
N ALA A 180 17.41 10.08 3.23
CA ALA A 180 17.33 11.16 4.21
C ALA A 180 16.39 10.86 5.39
N HIS A 181 15.41 9.98 5.19
CA HIS A 181 14.36 9.69 6.18
C HIS A 181 14.39 8.21 6.62
N PRO A 182 15.41 7.75 7.35
CA PRO A 182 15.57 6.31 7.66
C PRO A 182 14.48 5.73 8.57
N TYR A 183 13.82 6.57 9.37
CA TYR A 183 12.77 6.18 10.31
C TYR A 183 11.36 6.59 9.86
N GLU A 184 11.23 7.11 8.63
CA GLU A 184 9.95 7.47 8.05
C GLU A 184 9.68 6.65 6.79
N LEU A 185 8.53 6.00 6.74
CA LEU A 185 7.97 5.43 5.52
C LEU A 185 7.06 6.48 4.87
N ARG A 186 7.46 6.98 3.70
CA ARG A 186 6.73 8.02 2.99
C ARG A 186 6.05 7.44 1.75
N ILE A 187 4.73 7.54 1.68
CA ILE A 187 3.95 7.03 0.55
C ILE A 187 3.06 8.14 0.01
N ALA A 188 3.15 8.36 -1.30
CA ALA A 188 2.30 9.32 -2.00
C ALA A 188 1.30 8.59 -2.92
N PHE A 189 0.08 9.12 -2.98
CA PHE A 189 -1.01 8.58 -3.78
C PHE A 189 -1.61 9.67 -4.66
N ASP A 190 -1.97 9.33 -5.89
CA ASP A 190 -2.95 10.11 -6.62
C ASP A 190 -4.36 9.92 -6.03
N GLY A 191 -5.27 10.81 -6.39
CA GLY A 191 -6.66 10.80 -5.94
C GLY A 191 -7.55 9.89 -6.81
N ASP A 192 -7.85 10.38 -8.00
CA ASP A 192 -8.82 9.74 -8.91
C ASP A 192 -8.29 8.43 -9.48
N ALA A 193 -9.17 7.42 -9.58
CA ALA A 193 -8.84 6.06 -9.99
C ALA A 193 -7.77 5.32 -9.14
N VAL A 194 -7.26 5.94 -8.06
CA VAL A 194 -6.30 5.37 -7.11
C VAL A 194 -6.92 5.24 -5.71
N LEU A 195 -7.07 6.34 -4.97
CA LEU A 195 -7.78 6.35 -3.67
C LEU A 195 -9.28 6.45 -3.83
N PHE A 196 -9.73 7.26 -4.79
CA PHE A 196 -11.12 7.43 -5.18
C PHE A 196 -11.42 6.66 -6.48
N SER A 197 -12.71 6.49 -6.79
CA SER A 197 -13.14 5.96 -8.08
C SER A 197 -12.76 6.90 -9.24
N ASP A 198 -12.89 6.41 -10.45
CA ASP A 198 -12.64 7.15 -11.69
C ASP A 198 -13.87 7.96 -12.19
N GLU A 199 -14.89 8.15 -11.34
CA GLU A 199 -16.13 8.90 -11.68
C GLU A 199 -15.80 10.28 -12.24
N ALA A 200 -14.95 11.00 -11.56
CA ALA A 200 -14.56 12.36 -11.91
C ALA A 200 -13.79 12.43 -13.24
N GLU A 201 -12.88 11.50 -13.46
CA GLU A 201 -12.11 11.39 -14.72
C GLU A 201 -13.03 11.07 -15.91
N ARG A 202 -14.02 10.18 -15.75
CA ARG A 202 -15.01 9.90 -16.79
C ARG A 202 -15.79 11.14 -17.20
N ILE A 203 -16.20 11.96 -16.22
CA ILE A 203 -16.93 13.22 -16.50
C ILE A 203 -16.02 14.19 -17.24
N TYR A 204 -14.76 14.32 -16.79
CA TYR A 204 -13.78 15.17 -17.46
C TYR A 204 -13.56 14.77 -18.92
N GLN A 205 -13.41 13.48 -19.21
CA GLN A 205 -13.23 12.96 -20.56
C GLN A 205 -14.46 13.17 -21.47
N GLN A 206 -15.66 13.03 -20.90
CA GLN A 206 -16.91 13.13 -21.66
C GLN A 206 -17.34 14.57 -21.93
N ALA A 207 -17.13 15.47 -20.98
CA ALA A 207 -17.74 16.80 -20.97
C ALA A 207 -16.76 17.96 -20.64
N GLY A 208 -15.49 17.66 -20.41
CA GLY A 208 -14.43 18.64 -20.19
C GLY A 208 -14.40 19.27 -18.81
N LEU A 209 -13.45 20.21 -18.63
CA LEU A 209 -13.11 20.78 -17.32
C LEU A 209 -14.27 21.51 -16.64
N GLN A 210 -15.08 22.28 -17.39
CA GLN A 210 -16.20 23.02 -16.79
C GLN A 210 -17.28 22.09 -16.22
N ALA A 211 -17.62 21.02 -16.95
CA ALA A 211 -18.59 20.03 -16.49
C ALA A 211 -18.08 19.26 -15.26
N PHE A 212 -16.79 18.90 -15.26
CA PHE A 212 -16.13 18.30 -14.11
C PHE A 212 -16.21 19.22 -12.87
N GLN A 213 -15.83 20.50 -13.00
CA GLN A 213 -15.88 21.44 -11.88
C GLN A 213 -17.30 21.66 -11.35
N ALA A 214 -18.27 21.82 -12.24
CA ALA A 214 -19.70 21.97 -11.88
C ALA A 214 -20.22 20.71 -11.16
N HIS A 215 -19.88 19.53 -11.64
CA HIS A 215 -20.25 18.25 -11.02
C HIS A 215 -19.65 18.11 -9.62
N GLU A 216 -18.37 18.37 -9.45
CA GLU A 216 -17.68 18.25 -8.17
C GLU A 216 -18.21 19.27 -7.14
N LEU A 217 -18.50 20.51 -7.57
CA LEU A 217 -19.10 21.50 -6.72
C LEU A 217 -20.52 21.11 -6.28
N ALA A 218 -21.35 20.63 -7.20
CA ALA A 218 -22.71 20.20 -6.89
C ALA A 218 -22.77 18.99 -5.94
N ARG A 219 -21.71 18.15 -5.95
CA ARG A 219 -21.58 16.96 -5.13
C ARG A 219 -20.57 17.07 -4.00
N ALA A 220 -20.12 18.27 -3.65
CA ALA A 220 -19.11 18.48 -2.61
C ALA A 220 -19.45 17.81 -1.26
N GLY A 221 -20.73 17.70 -0.91
CA GLY A 221 -21.21 17.01 0.29
C GLY A 221 -21.44 15.48 0.13
N THR A 222 -21.22 14.92 -1.08
CA THR A 222 -21.42 13.48 -1.33
C THR A 222 -20.04 12.83 -1.47
N PRO A 223 -19.66 11.88 -0.61
CA PRO A 223 -18.38 11.22 -0.70
C PRO A 223 -18.15 10.56 -2.06
N LEU A 224 -16.91 10.59 -2.53
CA LEU A 224 -16.46 9.80 -3.68
C LEU A 224 -16.50 8.31 -3.33
N ALA A 225 -16.80 7.47 -4.32
CA ALA A 225 -16.67 6.04 -4.15
C ALA A 225 -15.18 5.65 -3.99
N ALA A 226 -14.93 4.51 -3.35
CA ALA A 226 -13.58 4.01 -3.11
C ALA A 226 -12.89 3.61 -4.40
N GLY A 227 -11.60 3.98 -4.52
CA GLY A 227 -10.69 3.48 -5.51
C GLY A 227 -9.96 2.20 -5.06
N PRO A 228 -9.18 1.60 -5.95
CA PRO A 228 -8.56 0.30 -5.71
C PRO A 228 -7.51 0.29 -4.57
N LEU A 229 -6.90 1.43 -4.25
CA LEU A 229 -5.86 1.51 -3.21
C LEU A 229 -6.39 2.02 -1.86
N LYS A 230 -7.67 2.36 -1.72
CA LYS A 230 -8.25 2.68 -0.39
C LYS A 230 -7.99 1.59 0.65
N PRO A 231 -8.15 0.26 0.36
CA PRO A 231 -7.85 -0.78 1.34
C PRO A 231 -6.41 -0.78 1.83
N LEU A 232 -5.45 -0.46 0.96
CA LEU A 232 -4.03 -0.31 1.34
C LEU A 232 -3.85 0.87 2.31
N LEU A 233 -4.43 2.03 2.02
CA LEU A 233 -4.31 3.20 2.89
C LEU A 233 -4.88 2.92 4.28
N LEU A 234 -6.01 2.23 4.38
CA LEU A 234 -6.57 1.78 5.66
C LEU A 234 -5.67 0.78 6.39
N ALA A 235 -4.99 -0.13 5.66
CA ALA A 235 -4.05 -1.07 6.26
C ALA A 235 -2.79 -0.36 6.79
N LEU A 236 -2.29 0.64 6.07
CA LEU A 236 -1.16 1.47 6.51
C LEU A 236 -1.50 2.28 7.77
N ARG A 237 -2.71 2.83 7.88
CA ARG A 237 -3.17 3.49 9.12
C ARG A 237 -3.20 2.55 10.31
N ARG A 238 -3.72 1.32 10.12
CA ARG A 238 -3.69 0.30 11.18
C ARG A 238 -2.26 -0.05 11.59
N LEU A 239 -1.36 -0.17 10.62
CA LEU A 239 0.06 -0.40 10.88
C LEU A 239 0.65 0.74 11.72
N GLN A 240 0.42 1.99 11.37
CA GLN A 240 0.88 3.16 12.13
C GLN A 240 0.37 3.15 13.56
N ALA A 241 -0.93 2.85 13.77
CA ALA A 241 -1.51 2.79 15.11
C ALA A 241 -0.94 1.65 15.97
N ALA A 242 -0.54 0.53 15.36
CA ALA A 242 -0.01 -0.65 16.04
C ALA A 242 1.50 -0.57 16.32
N SER A 243 2.25 0.33 15.66
CA SER A 243 3.71 0.27 15.56
C SER A 243 4.49 1.20 16.48
N GLN A 244 3.90 1.68 17.57
CA GLN A 244 4.55 2.64 18.50
C GLN A 244 5.91 2.15 19.03
N ALA A 245 6.11 0.84 19.16
CA ALA A 245 7.36 0.26 19.66
C ALA A 245 8.48 0.21 18.59
N SER A 246 8.17 0.32 17.31
CA SER A 246 9.15 0.17 16.21
C SER A 246 10.05 1.39 16.02
N GLY A 247 9.63 2.56 16.49
CA GLY A 247 10.28 3.85 16.20
C GLY A 247 10.10 4.31 14.75
N MET A 248 9.31 3.58 13.93
CA MET A 248 8.98 3.95 12.56
C MET A 248 7.75 4.86 12.52
N HIS A 249 7.76 5.82 11.63
CA HIS A 249 6.64 6.71 11.35
C HIS A 249 6.16 6.55 9.92
N LEU A 250 4.85 6.56 9.73
CA LEU A 250 4.24 6.62 8.39
C LEU A 250 3.92 8.08 8.07
N ARG A 251 4.29 8.52 6.87
CA ARG A 251 3.83 9.79 6.28
C ARG A 251 3.16 9.51 4.96
N THR A 252 1.97 10.06 4.78
CA THR A 252 1.17 9.88 3.58
C THR A 252 0.88 11.21 2.90
N ALA A 253 0.91 11.24 1.56
CA ALA A 253 0.53 12.42 0.79
C ALA A 253 -0.51 12.07 -0.27
N LEU A 254 -1.50 12.95 -0.41
CA LEU A 254 -2.38 13.02 -1.58
C LEU A 254 -1.77 14.00 -2.59
N VAL A 255 -1.47 13.55 -3.82
CA VAL A 255 -0.88 14.38 -4.87
C VAL A 255 -1.76 14.30 -6.12
N THR A 256 -2.69 15.23 -6.26
CA THR A 256 -3.74 15.16 -7.28
C THR A 256 -3.71 16.34 -8.27
N ALA A 257 -4.16 16.07 -9.50
CA ALA A 257 -4.38 17.11 -10.51
C ALA A 257 -5.62 17.98 -10.23
N ARG A 258 -6.45 17.66 -9.25
CA ARG A 258 -7.58 18.47 -8.83
C ARG A 258 -7.11 19.86 -8.38
N SER A 259 -8.00 20.85 -8.50
CA SER A 259 -7.83 22.21 -7.95
C SER A 259 -9.15 22.68 -7.36
N ALA A 260 -9.20 23.89 -6.79
CA ALA A 260 -10.46 24.51 -6.41
C ALA A 260 -11.36 24.72 -7.65
N PRO A 261 -12.69 24.47 -7.55
CA PRO A 261 -13.43 24.03 -6.37
C PRO A 261 -13.50 22.50 -6.13
N ALA A 262 -12.96 21.67 -7.03
CA ALA A 262 -13.07 20.21 -7.00
C ALA A 262 -12.29 19.54 -5.85
N HIS A 263 -11.39 20.28 -5.18
CA HIS A 263 -10.63 19.80 -4.02
C HIS A 263 -11.53 19.50 -2.81
N GLU A 264 -12.63 20.26 -2.63
CA GLU A 264 -13.48 20.15 -1.45
C GLU A 264 -14.08 18.76 -1.30
N ARG A 265 -14.61 18.17 -2.39
CA ARG A 265 -15.19 16.83 -2.35
C ARG A 265 -14.15 15.77 -1.95
N ALA A 266 -12.92 15.88 -2.46
CA ALA A 266 -11.83 14.96 -2.12
C ALA A 266 -11.49 15.04 -0.61
N ILE A 267 -11.34 16.24 -0.06
CA ILE A 267 -11.06 16.44 1.37
C ILE A 267 -12.20 15.89 2.21
N ARG A 268 -13.46 16.24 1.90
CA ARG A 268 -14.64 15.74 2.64
C ARG A 268 -14.75 14.22 2.59
N THR A 269 -14.38 13.61 1.45
CA THR A 269 -14.36 12.15 1.31
C THR A 269 -13.33 11.51 2.25
N LEU A 270 -12.14 12.06 2.36
CA LEU A 270 -11.14 11.57 3.32
C LEU A 270 -11.64 11.72 4.76
N MET A 271 -12.26 12.86 5.10
CA MET A 271 -12.87 13.07 6.41
C MET A 271 -13.99 12.08 6.72
N ASP A 272 -14.88 11.80 5.74
CA ASP A 272 -15.96 10.81 5.87
C ASP A 272 -15.41 9.38 6.08
N TRP A 273 -14.27 9.08 5.51
CA TRP A 273 -13.59 7.79 5.71
C TRP A 273 -12.77 7.72 7.00
N ASP A 274 -12.75 8.80 7.79
CA ASP A 274 -11.86 8.95 8.95
C ASP A 274 -10.39 8.71 8.57
N ILE A 275 -9.98 9.27 7.44
CA ILE A 275 -8.61 9.17 6.92
C ILE A 275 -7.96 10.55 6.95
N GLU A 276 -6.86 10.65 7.68
CA GLU A 276 -5.94 11.78 7.66
C GLU A 276 -4.76 11.45 6.77
N VAL A 277 -4.37 12.38 5.91
CA VAL A 277 -3.09 12.38 5.20
C VAL A 277 -2.23 13.51 5.75
N ASP A 278 -0.92 13.30 5.79
CA ASP A 278 -0.01 14.31 6.35
C ASP A 278 0.12 15.52 5.43
N GLU A 279 0.04 15.30 4.12
CA GLU A 279 0.10 16.36 3.11
C GLU A 279 -0.94 16.14 2.01
N ALA A 280 -1.52 17.22 1.50
CA ALA A 280 -2.43 17.20 0.35
C ALA A 280 -2.06 18.29 -0.65
N MET A 281 -1.71 17.88 -1.86
CA MET A 281 -1.24 18.73 -2.94
C MET A 281 -2.26 18.73 -4.07
N PHE A 282 -2.98 19.86 -4.21
CA PHE A 282 -3.98 20.10 -5.26
C PHE A 282 -3.34 20.92 -6.37
N LEU A 283 -2.81 20.25 -7.39
CA LEU A 283 -1.85 20.83 -8.33
C LEU A 283 -2.47 21.53 -9.56
N GLY A 284 -3.78 21.33 -9.80
CA GLY A 284 -4.45 21.99 -10.94
C GLY A 284 -3.85 21.64 -12.30
N GLY A 285 -3.30 20.42 -12.45
CA GLY A 285 -2.67 19.97 -13.68
C GLY A 285 -1.17 20.27 -13.81
N LEU A 286 -0.53 20.87 -12.81
CA LEU A 286 0.93 20.99 -12.78
C LEU A 286 1.60 19.62 -12.73
N PRO A 287 2.81 19.47 -13.32
CA PRO A 287 3.58 18.24 -13.24
C PRO A 287 3.88 17.84 -11.79
N LYS A 288 3.58 16.60 -11.42
CA LYS A 288 3.71 16.10 -10.04
C LYS A 288 5.17 15.91 -9.60
N GLY A 289 6.10 15.66 -10.54
CA GLY A 289 7.47 15.27 -10.25
C GLY A 289 8.25 16.24 -9.36
N ALA A 290 8.09 17.57 -9.55
CA ALA A 290 8.74 18.57 -8.71
C ALA A 290 8.27 18.51 -7.26
N PHE A 291 6.97 18.32 -7.02
CA PHE A 291 6.37 18.21 -5.68
C PHE A 291 6.74 16.90 -5.01
N LEU A 292 6.75 15.80 -5.77
CA LEU A 292 7.17 14.49 -5.28
C LEU A 292 8.65 14.48 -4.88
N ARG A 293 9.51 15.20 -5.61
CA ARG A 293 10.92 15.36 -5.23
C ARG A 293 11.09 16.04 -3.87
N GLU A 294 10.24 17.03 -3.53
CA GLU A 294 10.28 17.70 -2.23
C GLU A 294 9.68 16.82 -1.10
N PHE A 295 8.65 16.04 -1.42
CA PHE A 295 8.07 15.09 -0.43
C PHE A 295 8.96 13.86 -0.23
N GLU A 296 9.79 13.46 -1.20
CA GLU A 296 10.70 12.29 -1.16
C GLU A 296 9.99 10.98 -0.76
N PRO A 297 8.93 10.53 -1.48
CA PRO A 297 8.27 9.28 -1.13
C PRO A 297 9.15 8.05 -1.37
N ASP A 298 9.00 7.03 -0.55
CA ASP A 298 9.53 5.70 -0.81
C ASP A 298 8.79 5.02 -1.96
N PHE A 299 7.54 5.43 -2.21
CA PHE A 299 6.77 4.97 -3.35
C PHE A 299 5.60 5.90 -3.66
N PHE A 300 5.37 6.16 -4.95
CA PHE A 300 4.24 6.94 -5.45
C PHE A 300 3.33 6.08 -6.33
N PHE A 301 2.01 6.18 -6.13
CA PHE A 301 0.99 5.46 -6.88
C PHE A 301 0.13 6.43 -7.70
N ASP A 302 -0.03 6.16 -9.01
CA ASP A 302 -0.84 6.97 -9.92
C ASP A 302 -1.39 6.07 -11.04
N ASP A 303 -2.59 6.35 -11.55
CA ASP A 303 -3.20 5.60 -12.65
C ASP A 303 -2.84 6.16 -14.03
N HIS A 304 -2.31 7.39 -14.09
CA HIS A 304 -2.05 8.07 -15.35
C HIS A 304 -0.61 7.81 -15.86
N PRO A 305 -0.43 7.17 -17.04
CA PRO A 305 0.92 6.84 -17.55
C PRO A 305 1.87 8.04 -17.67
N ARG A 306 1.34 9.23 -18.03
CA ARG A 306 2.16 10.45 -18.13
C ARG A 306 2.64 10.95 -16.77
N HIS A 307 1.79 10.85 -15.73
CA HIS A 307 2.20 11.21 -14.38
C HIS A 307 3.28 10.26 -13.86
N ILE A 308 3.12 8.95 -14.12
CA ILE A 308 4.14 7.96 -13.78
C ILE A 308 5.45 8.23 -14.53
N ALA A 309 5.41 8.53 -15.83
CA ALA A 309 6.62 8.86 -16.59
C ALA A 309 7.33 10.11 -16.07
N ASN A 310 6.59 11.11 -15.60
CA ASN A 310 7.15 12.31 -14.97
C ASN A 310 7.69 12.00 -13.56
N ALA A 311 6.93 11.32 -12.72
CA ALA A 311 7.33 10.98 -11.35
C ALA A 311 8.56 10.06 -11.31
N ALA A 312 8.63 9.08 -12.21
CA ALA A 312 9.73 8.11 -12.33
C ALA A 312 11.08 8.72 -12.72
N GLN A 313 11.13 10.01 -13.06
CA GLN A 313 12.40 10.76 -13.21
C GLN A 313 12.96 11.24 -11.87
N HIS A 314 12.16 11.20 -10.79
CA HIS A 314 12.48 11.81 -9.52
C HIS A 314 12.36 10.87 -8.32
N VAL A 315 11.37 9.94 -8.33
CA VAL A 315 11.04 9.10 -7.19
C VAL A 315 10.61 7.69 -7.63
N PRO A 316 10.64 6.68 -6.74
CA PRO A 316 10.04 5.36 -7.01
C PRO A 316 8.55 5.52 -7.32
N ALA A 317 8.11 4.95 -8.46
CA ALA A 317 6.75 5.11 -8.92
C ALA A 317 6.14 3.79 -9.42
N GLY A 318 4.83 3.65 -9.23
CA GLY A 318 4.04 2.50 -9.66
C GLY A 318 2.73 2.90 -10.32
N HIS A 319 2.50 2.34 -11.50
CA HIS A 319 1.30 2.58 -12.31
C HIS A 319 0.17 1.66 -11.85
N VAL A 320 -0.91 2.26 -11.35
CA VAL A 320 -2.16 1.58 -11.01
C VAL A 320 -2.98 1.45 -12.29
N THR A 321 -2.96 0.29 -12.93
CA THR A 321 -3.61 0.06 -14.24
C THR A 321 -5.12 -0.11 -14.08
N HIS A 322 -5.80 0.92 -13.56
CA HIS A 322 -7.23 0.96 -13.24
C HIS A 322 -7.87 2.23 -13.80
N GLY A 323 -9.22 2.21 -13.91
CA GLY A 323 -10.00 3.37 -14.29
C GLY A 323 -10.08 3.64 -15.81
N ALA A 324 -10.71 4.76 -16.14
CA ALA A 324 -11.07 5.14 -17.52
C ALA A 324 -9.89 5.29 -18.47
N LEU A 325 -8.71 5.66 -17.93
CA LEU A 325 -7.46 5.80 -18.70
C LEU A 325 -6.78 4.46 -19.00
N ASN A 326 -7.21 3.39 -18.34
CA ASN A 326 -6.63 2.06 -18.45
C ASN A 326 -7.70 1.02 -18.80
N PRO A 327 -8.30 1.06 -20.01
CA PRO A 327 -9.32 0.08 -20.39
C PRO A 327 -8.73 -1.34 -20.39
N PRO A 328 -9.56 -2.38 -20.19
CA PRO A 328 -9.14 -3.76 -20.38
C PRO A 328 -8.51 -3.92 -21.77
N ALA A 329 -7.48 -4.76 -21.89
CA ALA A 329 -7.01 -5.19 -23.20
C ALA A 329 -8.17 -5.93 -23.92
N ALA A 330 -8.43 -5.53 -25.17
CA ALA A 330 -9.46 -6.12 -26.01
C ALA A 330 -9.15 -7.60 -26.31
#